data_39684d5d951abc1d0bd618abe1b92eab
#
_entry.id   39684d5d951abc1d0bd618abe1b92eab
#
_cell.length_a   1.000
_cell.length_b   1.000
_cell.length_c   1.000
_cell.angle_alpha   90.00
_cell.angle_beta   90.00
_cell.angle_gamma   90.00
#
_symmetry.space_group_name_H-M   'P 1'
#
loop_
_entity.id
_entity.type
_entity.pdbx_description
1 polymer ?
#
loop_
_entity_poly.entity_id
_entity_poly.type
_entity_poly.pdbx_seq_one_letter_code
_entity_poly.pdbx_strand_id
1 'polypeptide(L)'
;TPSIILDPSGQLTEFQTTVSRDYAKRQWVCKRCEDAMNRIRQNLQKVSESELFHDQVACWLFAAGVTTHVLLVAGLENPTVRRRYVAARELLADYSRLDFYEDLLEMLGCARMGRMDVEPHLAALPDVFDVAKEVIKTPYRFAADISDISRPIAIDGSWELIERGYHREAIFWIVATYSRCQHVLHHDASVEMQERF
;
A
#
# COMPACT_ATOMS: atom_id res chain seq x y z
N THR A 1 19.93 -1.69 11.18
CA THR A 1 19.98 -0.34 11.79
C THR A 1 20.30 0.65 10.70
N PRO A 2 19.59 1.79 10.55
CA PRO A 2 19.93 2.80 9.56
C PRO A 2 21.36 3.33 9.83
N SER A 3 22.13 3.50 8.77
CA SER A 3 23.51 3.98 8.87
C SER A 3 23.51 5.50 8.94
N ILE A 4 24.19 6.07 9.93
CA ILE A 4 24.46 7.50 10.00
C ILE A 4 25.70 7.77 9.17
N ILE A 5 25.57 8.60 8.13
CA ILE A 5 26.69 8.93 7.22
C ILE A 5 27.54 10.08 7.78
N LEU A 6 26.88 11.07 8.41
CA LEU A 6 27.54 12.23 8.98
C LEU A 6 26.75 12.73 10.19
N ASP A 7 27.43 12.91 11.33
CA ASP A 7 26.83 13.41 12.60
C ASP A 7 27.85 14.18 13.43
N PRO A 8 28.26 15.38 12.99
CA PRO A 8 29.29 16.17 13.71
C PRO A 8 28.89 16.56 15.13
N SER A 9 27.57 16.66 15.39
CA SER A 9 27.03 17.04 16.70
C SER A 9 26.79 15.84 17.64
N GLY A 10 26.82 14.61 17.14
CA GLY A 10 26.44 13.41 17.88
C GLY A 10 24.93 13.26 18.15
N GLN A 11 24.11 14.24 17.75
CA GLN A 11 22.67 14.25 18.04
C GLN A 11 21.91 13.13 17.34
N LEU A 12 22.26 12.80 16.09
CA LEU A 12 21.62 11.70 15.36
C LEU A 12 21.95 10.35 16.00
N THR A 13 23.19 10.18 16.45
CA THR A 13 23.63 8.97 17.17
C THR A 13 22.89 8.80 18.49
N GLU A 14 22.75 9.87 19.25
CA GLU A 14 22.01 9.86 20.53
C GLU A 14 20.52 9.54 20.29
N PHE A 15 19.90 10.22 19.30
CA PHE A 15 18.51 9.97 18.90
C PHE A 15 18.30 8.52 18.47
N GLN A 16 19.16 8.01 17.58
CA GLN A 16 19.09 6.63 17.10
C GLN A 16 19.23 5.63 18.24
N THR A 17 20.16 5.85 19.14
CA THR A 17 20.39 4.99 20.31
C THR A 17 19.14 4.95 21.20
N THR A 18 18.56 6.13 21.48
CA THR A 18 17.35 6.24 22.30
C THR A 18 16.15 5.54 21.63
N VAL A 19 15.92 5.79 20.35
CA VAL A 19 14.84 5.13 19.59
C VAL A 19 15.04 3.62 19.57
N SER A 20 16.25 3.14 19.26
CA SER A 20 16.53 1.70 19.18
C SER A 20 16.32 1.00 20.54
N ARG A 21 16.78 1.62 21.63
CA ARG A 21 16.60 1.09 22.99
C ARG A 21 15.12 0.96 23.38
N ASP A 22 14.30 1.91 22.94
CA ASP A 22 12.92 2.04 23.38
C ASP A 22 11.91 1.47 22.37
N TYR A 23 12.35 1.14 21.15
CA TYR A 23 11.50 0.75 20.02
C TYR A 23 10.55 -0.40 20.33
N ALA A 24 11.04 -1.47 20.98
CA ALA A 24 10.28 -2.66 21.30
C ALA A 24 9.49 -2.54 22.62
N LYS A 25 9.61 -1.46 23.38
CA LYS A 25 8.86 -1.29 24.62
C LYS A 25 7.37 -1.19 24.33
N ARG A 26 6.56 -1.95 25.09
CA ARG A 26 5.10 -2.06 24.92
C ARG A 26 4.42 -0.69 24.74
N GLN A 27 4.76 0.29 25.55
CA GLN A 27 4.17 1.64 25.45
C GLN A 27 4.37 2.29 24.06
N TRP A 28 5.50 2.09 23.42
CA TRP A 28 5.79 2.65 22.10
C TRP A 28 5.18 1.81 20.98
N VAL A 29 5.10 0.49 21.16
CA VAL A 29 4.36 -0.39 20.25
C VAL A 29 2.89 -0.01 20.26
N CYS A 30 2.25 0.14 21.43
CA CYS A 30 0.85 0.57 21.54
C CYS A 30 0.61 1.93 20.85
N LYS A 31 1.47 2.93 21.08
CA LYS A 31 1.33 4.24 20.40
C LYS A 31 1.40 4.14 18.88
N ARG A 32 2.29 3.31 18.34
CA ARG A 32 2.35 3.09 16.88
C ARG A 32 1.12 2.35 16.35
N CYS A 33 0.59 1.39 17.11
CA CYS A 33 -0.67 0.73 16.76
C CYS A 33 -1.85 1.72 16.80
N GLU A 34 -1.92 2.59 17.79
CA GLU A 34 -2.93 3.64 17.90
C GLU A 34 -2.86 4.62 16.73
N ASP A 35 -1.66 5.04 16.31
CA ASP A 35 -1.47 5.88 15.12
C ASP A 35 -1.99 5.18 13.85
N ALA A 36 -1.65 3.91 13.66
CA ALA A 36 -2.16 3.11 12.54
C ALA A 36 -3.70 2.99 12.58
N MET A 37 -4.28 2.71 13.75
CA MET A 37 -5.74 2.66 13.92
C MET A 37 -6.42 4.01 13.61
N ASN A 38 -5.80 5.13 14.00
CA ASN A 38 -6.33 6.45 13.68
C ASN A 38 -6.30 6.73 12.18
N ARG A 39 -5.26 6.28 11.47
CA ARG A 39 -5.19 6.37 9.99
C ARG A 39 -6.29 5.54 9.32
N ILE A 40 -6.60 4.34 9.84
CA ILE A 40 -7.73 3.54 9.36
C ILE A 40 -9.03 4.32 9.49
N ARG A 41 -9.33 4.87 10.68
CA ARG A 41 -10.55 5.65 10.93
C ARG A 41 -10.66 6.86 10.01
N GLN A 42 -9.56 7.62 9.84
CA GLN A 42 -9.51 8.77 8.94
C GLN A 42 -9.77 8.40 7.48
N ASN A 43 -9.19 7.29 7.01
CA ASN A 43 -9.45 6.82 5.65
C ASN A 43 -10.90 6.35 5.48
N LEU A 44 -11.47 5.61 6.44
CA LEU A 44 -12.88 5.19 6.39
C LEU A 44 -13.84 6.39 6.37
N GLN A 45 -13.57 7.44 7.14
CA GLN A 45 -14.35 8.66 7.09
C GLN A 45 -14.30 9.31 5.71
N LYS A 46 -13.13 9.39 5.10
CA LYS A 46 -12.94 9.97 3.76
C LYS A 46 -13.65 9.17 2.64
N VAL A 47 -13.89 7.88 2.82
CA VAL A 47 -14.68 7.10 1.83
C VAL A 47 -16.05 7.72 1.61
N SER A 48 -16.74 8.13 2.69
CA SER A 48 -18.07 8.75 2.60
C SER A 48 -18.05 10.23 2.24
N GLU A 49 -16.91 10.90 2.41
CA GLU A 49 -16.74 12.33 2.10
C GLU A 49 -16.26 12.56 0.65
N SER A 50 -15.67 11.57 0.01
CA SER A 50 -15.12 11.70 -1.36
C SER A 50 -16.23 11.57 -2.40
N GLU A 51 -16.27 12.49 -3.36
CA GLU A 51 -17.23 12.48 -4.48
C GLU A 51 -16.75 11.58 -5.63
N LEU A 52 -15.44 11.52 -5.85
CA LEU A 52 -14.84 10.76 -6.96
C LEU A 52 -14.63 9.30 -6.56
N PHE A 53 -15.08 8.40 -7.43
CA PHE A 53 -15.03 6.95 -7.16
C PHE A 53 -13.59 6.44 -6.92
N HIS A 54 -12.62 6.88 -7.70
CA HIS A 54 -11.22 6.47 -7.52
C HIS A 54 -10.64 6.94 -6.18
N ASP A 55 -11.09 8.08 -5.65
CA ASP A 55 -10.68 8.56 -4.32
C ASP A 55 -11.37 7.74 -3.21
N GLN A 56 -12.64 7.37 -3.37
CA GLN A 56 -13.33 6.45 -2.46
C GLN A 56 -12.61 5.11 -2.40
N VAL A 57 -12.26 4.54 -3.57
CA VAL A 57 -11.50 3.29 -3.68
C VAL A 57 -10.13 3.42 -3.03
N ALA A 58 -9.40 4.51 -3.26
CA ALA A 58 -8.11 4.76 -2.61
C ALA A 58 -8.23 4.83 -1.08
N CYS A 59 -9.20 5.57 -0.56
CA CYS A 59 -9.44 5.70 0.86
C CYS A 59 -9.79 4.36 1.51
N TRP A 60 -10.71 3.59 0.91
CA TRP A 60 -11.07 2.25 1.38
C TRP A 60 -9.87 1.29 1.33
N LEU A 61 -9.14 1.26 0.22
CA LEU A 61 -7.95 0.43 0.03
C LEU A 61 -6.89 0.69 1.10
N PHE A 62 -6.63 1.97 1.40
CA PHE A 62 -5.67 2.34 2.43
C PHE A 62 -6.21 2.04 3.84
N ALA A 63 -7.50 2.15 4.10
CA ALA A 63 -8.09 1.71 5.35
C ALA A 63 -7.87 0.19 5.54
N ALA A 64 -8.25 -0.63 4.56
CA ALA A 64 -8.05 -2.08 4.58
C ALA A 64 -6.55 -2.45 4.67
N GLY A 65 -5.69 -1.80 3.86
CA GLY A 65 -4.26 -2.10 3.83
C GLY A 65 -3.51 -1.73 5.12
N VAL A 66 -3.92 -0.68 5.83
CA VAL A 66 -3.28 -0.27 7.10
C VAL A 66 -3.62 -1.22 8.25
N THR A 67 -4.66 -2.06 8.13
CA THR A 67 -4.93 -3.12 9.14
C THR A 67 -3.73 -4.07 9.28
N THR A 68 -3.05 -4.39 8.18
CA THR A 68 -1.81 -5.20 8.22
C THR A 68 -0.69 -4.50 8.99
N HIS A 69 -0.61 -3.15 8.96
CA HIS A 69 0.39 -2.40 9.72
C HIS A 69 0.20 -2.54 11.23
N VAL A 70 -1.05 -2.58 11.72
CA VAL A 70 -1.31 -2.80 13.15
C VAL A 70 -0.70 -4.11 13.61
N LEU A 71 -0.89 -5.17 12.83
CA LEU A 71 -0.36 -6.51 13.13
C LEU A 71 1.17 -6.53 13.07
N LEU A 72 1.74 -6.03 11.98
CA LEU A 72 3.20 -6.03 11.77
C LEU A 72 3.91 -5.15 12.81
N VAL A 73 3.32 -4.01 13.18
CA VAL A 73 3.86 -3.16 14.25
C VAL A 73 3.78 -3.87 15.61
N ALA A 74 2.67 -4.55 15.90
CA ALA A 74 2.52 -5.33 17.13
C ALA A 74 3.51 -6.50 17.18
N GLY A 75 3.78 -7.15 16.05
CA GLY A 75 4.77 -8.22 15.89
C GLY A 75 6.22 -7.73 15.80
N LEU A 76 6.48 -6.42 15.84
CA LEU A 76 7.79 -5.81 15.62
C LEU A 76 8.40 -6.12 14.24
N GLU A 77 7.57 -6.46 13.28
CA GLU A 77 7.93 -6.68 11.90
C GLU A 77 7.98 -5.37 11.10
N ASN A 78 8.73 -5.38 9.98
CA ASN A 78 8.81 -4.22 9.10
C ASN A 78 7.62 -4.21 8.12
N PRO A 79 6.69 -3.24 8.20
CA PRO A 79 5.56 -3.14 7.30
C PRO A 79 5.99 -2.59 5.94
N THR A 80 6.59 -3.42 5.09
CA THR A 80 6.94 -3.00 3.72
C THR A 80 5.68 -2.87 2.87
N VAL A 81 5.64 -1.86 2.03
CA VAL A 81 4.45 -1.53 1.24
C VAL A 81 4.03 -2.68 0.33
N ARG A 82 4.95 -3.29 -0.43
CA ARG A 82 4.62 -4.34 -1.40
C ARG A 82 4.27 -5.68 -0.79
N ARG A 83 5.00 -6.08 0.22
CA ARG A 83 4.91 -7.40 0.81
C ARG A 83 4.09 -7.44 2.09
N ARG A 84 3.36 -6.36 2.41
CA ARG A 84 2.66 -6.25 3.69
C ARG A 84 1.68 -7.39 3.97
N TYR A 85 0.91 -7.82 2.97
CA TYR A 85 -0.01 -8.93 3.13
C TYR A 85 0.72 -10.27 3.27
N VAL A 86 1.79 -10.49 2.52
CA VAL A 86 2.64 -11.68 2.65
C VAL A 86 3.28 -11.72 4.04
N ALA A 87 3.85 -10.61 4.51
CA ALA A 87 4.44 -10.52 5.84
C ALA A 87 3.40 -10.72 6.96
N ALA A 88 2.18 -10.16 6.81
CA ALA A 88 1.09 -10.37 7.76
C ALA A 88 0.65 -11.84 7.78
N ARG A 89 0.63 -12.53 6.61
CA ARG A 89 0.34 -13.97 6.55
C ARG A 89 1.39 -14.80 7.27
N GLU A 90 2.67 -14.51 7.04
CA GLU A 90 3.79 -15.17 7.71
C GLU A 90 3.69 -14.99 9.24
N LEU A 91 3.51 -13.76 9.69
CA LEU A 91 3.32 -13.44 11.12
C LEU A 91 2.11 -14.19 11.72
N LEU A 92 0.97 -14.18 11.06
CA LEU A 92 -0.25 -14.85 11.56
C LEU A 92 -0.13 -16.38 11.52
N ALA A 93 0.65 -16.94 10.58
CA ALA A 93 0.96 -18.37 10.57
C ALA A 93 1.78 -18.78 11.80
N ASP A 94 2.78 -17.98 12.20
CA ASP A 94 3.59 -18.22 13.40
C ASP A 94 2.75 -18.22 14.70
N TYR A 95 1.67 -17.41 14.70
CA TYR A 95 0.69 -17.39 15.80
C TYR A 95 -0.48 -18.38 15.63
N SER A 96 -0.45 -19.25 14.59
CA SER A 96 -1.55 -20.17 14.27
C SER A 96 -2.91 -19.48 14.07
N ARG A 97 -2.90 -18.30 13.46
CA ARG A 97 -4.06 -17.43 13.24
C ARG A 97 -4.29 -17.10 11.75
N LEU A 98 -4.12 -18.10 10.89
CA LEU A 98 -4.43 -17.94 9.46
C LEU A 98 -5.94 -17.70 9.18
N ASP A 99 -6.82 -18.06 10.12
CA ASP A 99 -8.22 -17.66 10.11
C ASP A 99 -8.37 -16.13 10.00
N PHE A 100 -7.65 -15.41 10.84
CA PHE A 100 -7.64 -13.95 10.82
C PHE A 100 -7.02 -13.34 9.55
N TYR A 101 -6.13 -14.06 8.88
CA TYR A 101 -5.59 -13.64 7.59
C TYR A 101 -6.64 -13.62 6.49
N GLU A 102 -7.52 -14.62 6.44
CA GLU A 102 -8.64 -14.64 5.48
C GLU A 102 -9.59 -13.45 5.73
N ASP A 103 -9.84 -13.05 6.96
CA ASP A 103 -10.62 -11.85 7.29
C ASP A 103 -9.97 -10.56 6.72
N LEU A 104 -8.62 -10.46 6.74
CA LEU A 104 -7.91 -9.33 6.12
C LEU A 104 -8.11 -9.28 4.60
N LEU A 105 -8.12 -10.43 3.94
CA LEU A 105 -8.38 -10.53 2.50
C LEU A 105 -9.85 -10.26 2.14
N GLU A 106 -10.80 -10.65 3.01
CA GLU A 106 -12.21 -10.25 2.87
C GLU A 106 -12.36 -8.72 2.97
N MET A 107 -11.71 -8.08 3.94
CA MET A 107 -11.70 -6.60 4.04
C MET A 107 -11.06 -5.94 2.82
N LEU A 108 -10.08 -6.58 2.17
CA LEU A 108 -9.50 -6.11 0.92
C LEU A 108 -10.38 -6.41 -0.29
N GLY A 109 -11.41 -7.25 -0.13
CA GLY A 109 -12.32 -7.64 -1.20
C GLY A 109 -11.78 -8.72 -2.15
N CYS A 110 -10.68 -9.39 -1.80
CA CYS A 110 -9.99 -10.33 -2.70
C CYS A 110 -9.89 -11.78 -2.17
N ALA A 111 -10.53 -12.10 -1.03
CA ALA A 111 -10.41 -13.43 -0.41
C ALA A 111 -10.80 -14.59 -1.34
N ARG A 112 -11.76 -14.37 -2.24
CA ARG A 112 -12.27 -15.38 -3.16
C ARG A 112 -11.71 -15.27 -4.58
N MET A 113 -10.83 -14.31 -4.85
CA MET A 113 -10.25 -14.13 -6.18
C MET A 113 -9.23 -15.23 -6.47
N GLY A 114 -9.41 -15.89 -7.60
CA GLY A 114 -8.42 -16.82 -8.16
C GLY A 114 -7.38 -16.08 -9.00
N ARG A 115 -6.33 -16.78 -9.38
CA ARG A 115 -5.28 -16.22 -10.25
C ARG A 115 -5.85 -15.72 -11.58
N MET A 116 -6.80 -16.47 -12.16
CA MET A 116 -7.46 -16.10 -13.41
C MET A 116 -8.31 -14.83 -13.33
N ASP A 117 -8.74 -14.46 -12.13
CA ASP A 117 -9.48 -13.21 -11.89
C ASP A 117 -8.53 -12.01 -11.79
N VAL A 118 -7.29 -12.22 -11.30
CA VAL A 118 -6.33 -11.15 -11.04
C VAL A 118 -5.46 -10.80 -12.24
N GLU A 119 -5.00 -11.83 -12.99
CA GLU A 119 -4.07 -11.64 -14.12
C GLU A 119 -4.59 -10.67 -15.20
N PRO A 120 -5.86 -10.71 -15.63
CA PRO A 120 -6.37 -9.77 -16.65
C PRO A 120 -6.27 -8.31 -16.21
N HIS A 121 -6.51 -8.03 -14.93
CA HIS A 121 -6.40 -6.67 -14.40
C HIS A 121 -4.95 -6.17 -14.41
N LEU A 122 -4.00 -7.04 -14.06
CA LEU A 122 -2.59 -6.66 -14.12
C LEU A 122 -2.09 -6.54 -15.57
N ALA A 123 -2.59 -7.37 -16.48
CA ALA A 123 -2.25 -7.30 -17.90
C ALA A 123 -2.72 -6.00 -18.57
N ALA A 124 -3.85 -5.43 -18.14
CA ALA A 124 -4.37 -4.16 -18.64
C ALA A 124 -3.74 -2.91 -17.98
N LEU A 125 -3.11 -3.07 -16.82
CA LEU A 125 -2.56 -1.95 -16.05
C LEU A 125 -1.47 -1.14 -16.79
N PRO A 126 -0.55 -1.74 -17.58
CA PRO A 126 0.47 -1.01 -18.31
C PRO A 126 -0.10 0.10 -19.22
N ASP A 127 -1.19 -0.18 -19.93
CA ASP A 127 -1.80 0.79 -20.85
C ASP A 127 -2.32 2.02 -20.10
N VAL A 128 -3.02 1.81 -19.00
CA VAL A 128 -3.54 2.90 -18.15
C VAL A 128 -2.41 3.68 -17.50
N PHE A 129 -1.38 2.96 -17.03
CA PHE A 129 -0.22 3.56 -16.38
C PHE A 129 0.56 4.47 -17.34
N ASP A 130 0.83 3.99 -18.56
CA ASP A 130 1.63 4.73 -19.53
C ASP A 130 0.90 5.99 -19.99
N VAL A 131 -0.41 5.94 -20.21
CA VAL A 131 -1.22 7.13 -20.52
C VAL A 131 -1.23 8.12 -19.35
N ALA A 132 -1.46 7.66 -18.12
CA ALA A 132 -1.43 8.54 -16.95
C ALA A 132 -0.06 9.22 -16.79
N LYS A 133 1.03 8.47 -16.98
CA LYS A 133 2.40 9.00 -16.92
C LYS A 133 2.66 10.10 -17.97
N GLU A 134 2.09 9.97 -19.16
CA GLU A 134 2.28 10.96 -20.24
C GLU A 134 1.51 12.26 -20.01
N VAL A 135 0.34 12.18 -19.38
CA VAL A 135 -0.54 13.35 -19.23
C VAL A 135 -0.37 14.11 -17.91
N ILE A 136 0.26 13.51 -16.89
CA ILE A 136 0.40 14.08 -15.54
C ILE A 136 1.06 15.46 -15.57
N LYS A 137 0.36 16.48 -15.03
CA LYS A 137 0.79 17.89 -14.97
C LYS A 137 0.50 18.51 -13.62
N THR A 138 -0.69 18.18 -13.06
CA THR A 138 -1.14 18.73 -11.78
C THR A 138 -0.30 18.17 -10.63
N PRO A 139 0.15 19.01 -9.68
CA PRO A 139 0.86 18.54 -8.50
C PRO A 139 0.03 17.50 -7.74
N TYR A 140 0.57 16.32 -7.60
CA TYR A 140 -0.09 15.19 -6.96
C TYR A 140 0.86 14.53 -5.96
N ARG A 141 0.35 14.23 -4.76
CA ARG A 141 1.16 13.64 -3.68
C ARG A 141 1.88 12.34 -4.09
N PHE A 142 1.26 11.56 -4.97
CA PHE A 142 1.77 10.28 -5.43
C PHE A 142 2.28 10.31 -6.88
N ALA A 143 2.61 11.51 -7.41
CA ALA A 143 3.13 11.65 -8.77
C ALA A 143 4.39 10.81 -9.02
N ALA A 144 5.26 10.67 -8.01
CA ALA A 144 6.45 9.82 -8.10
C ALA A 144 6.14 8.33 -8.30
N ASP A 145 4.94 7.89 -7.91
CA ASP A 145 4.48 6.51 -8.09
C ASP A 145 3.97 6.25 -9.52
N ILE A 146 3.89 7.31 -10.36
CA ILE A 146 3.50 7.25 -11.78
C ILE A 146 4.67 7.80 -12.61
N SER A 147 5.76 7.07 -12.65
CA SER A 147 7.01 7.45 -13.31
C SER A 147 7.70 6.23 -13.93
N ASP A 148 8.68 6.46 -14.81
CA ASP A 148 9.48 5.37 -15.40
C ASP A 148 10.21 4.53 -14.34
N ILE A 149 10.63 5.12 -13.24
CA ILE A 149 11.30 4.43 -12.13
C ILE A 149 10.32 3.53 -11.38
N SER A 150 9.09 3.98 -11.18
CA SER A 150 8.09 3.23 -10.41
C SER A 150 7.33 2.19 -11.25
N ARG A 151 7.31 2.35 -12.57
CA ARG A 151 6.61 1.44 -13.49
C ARG A 151 6.97 -0.05 -13.28
N PRO A 152 8.24 -0.46 -13.36
CA PRO A 152 8.60 -1.86 -13.12
C PRO A 152 8.28 -2.29 -11.68
N ILE A 153 8.38 -1.36 -10.74
CA ILE A 153 7.99 -1.64 -9.37
C ILE A 153 6.50 -1.97 -9.26
N ALA A 154 5.63 -1.23 -9.91
CA ALA A 154 4.18 -1.43 -9.85
C ALA A 154 3.73 -2.66 -10.66
N ILE A 155 4.28 -2.88 -11.84
CA ILE A 155 3.84 -3.90 -12.80
C ILE A 155 4.61 -5.20 -12.62
N ASP A 156 5.93 -5.20 -12.86
CA ASP A 156 6.73 -6.43 -12.81
C ASP A 156 6.75 -7.04 -11.42
N GLY A 157 6.81 -6.20 -10.41
CA GLY A 157 6.75 -6.72 -9.06
C GLY A 157 5.37 -7.20 -8.63
N SER A 158 4.28 -6.81 -9.27
CA SER A 158 2.97 -7.44 -9.05
C SER A 158 2.90 -8.79 -9.76
N TRP A 159 3.50 -8.91 -10.95
CA TRP A 159 3.69 -10.20 -11.62
C TRP A 159 4.53 -11.16 -10.79
N GLU A 160 5.64 -10.70 -10.20
CA GLU A 160 6.46 -11.51 -9.29
C GLU A 160 5.64 -12.10 -8.13
N LEU A 161 4.73 -11.34 -7.55
CA LEU A 161 3.82 -11.84 -6.50
C LEU A 161 2.88 -12.92 -7.04
N ILE A 162 2.27 -12.72 -8.21
CA ILE A 162 1.36 -13.69 -8.84
C ILE A 162 2.10 -15.00 -9.17
N GLU A 163 3.29 -14.91 -9.76
CA GLU A 163 4.11 -16.06 -10.10
C GLU A 163 4.51 -16.91 -8.88
N ARG A 164 4.67 -16.25 -7.74
CA ARG A 164 4.94 -16.91 -6.45
C ARG A 164 3.70 -17.45 -5.76
N GLY A 165 2.51 -17.34 -6.38
CA GLY A 165 1.24 -17.81 -5.83
C GLY A 165 0.54 -16.80 -4.92
N TYR A 166 1.03 -15.56 -4.82
CA TYR A 166 0.47 -14.48 -4.02
C TYR A 166 -0.43 -13.54 -4.85
N HIS A 167 -1.31 -14.13 -5.66
CA HIS A 167 -2.18 -13.36 -6.55
C HIS A 167 -3.18 -12.47 -5.78
N ARG A 168 -3.72 -12.92 -4.64
CA ARG A 168 -4.60 -12.13 -3.79
C ARG A 168 -3.86 -10.94 -3.14
N GLU A 169 -2.64 -11.17 -2.72
CA GLU A 169 -1.75 -10.17 -2.11
C GLU A 169 -1.30 -9.07 -3.09
N ALA A 170 -1.26 -9.38 -4.38
CA ALA A 170 -0.96 -8.42 -5.44
C ALA A 170 -2.08 -7.37 -5.63
N ILE A 171 -3.32 -7.71 -5.29
CA ILE A 171 -4.51 -6.86 -5.49
C ILE A 171 -4.33 -5.48 -4.86
N PHE A 172 -3.76 -5.39 -3.65
CA PHE A 172 -3.55 -4.10 -3.00
C PHE A 172 -2.80 -3.12 -3.92
N TRP A 173 -1.72 -3.58 -4.56
CA TRP A 173 -0.90 -2.72 -5.41
C TRP A 173 -1.52 -2.47 -6.77
N ILE A 174 -2.17 -3.46 -7.37
CA ILE A 174 -2.88 -3.31 -8.62
C ILE A 174 -3.95 -2.21 -8.48
N VAL A 175 -4.80 -2.30 -7.45
CA VAL A 175 -5.85 -1.33 -7.19
C VAL A 175 -5.30 0.04 -6.80
N ALA A 176 -4.23 0.09 -5.97
CA ALA A 176 -3.58 1.35 -5.62
C ALA A 176 -3.02 2.07 -6.86
N THR A 177 -2.46 1.33 -7.80
CA THR A 177 -1.91 1.90 -9.03
C THR A 177 -3.04 2.39 -9.95
N TYR A 178 -4.09 1.62 -10.13
CA TYR A 178 -5.28 2.06 -10.87
C TYR A 178 -5.89 3.34 -10.29
N SER A 179 -6.13 3.39 -8.98
CA SER A 179 -6.66 4.59 -8.31
C SER A 179 -5.83 5.83 -8.58
N ARG A 180 -4.50 5.70 -8.55
CA ARG A 180 -3.58 6.82 -8.81
C ARG A 180 -3.59 7.23 -10.27
N CYS A 181 -3.61 6.28 -11.19
CA CYS A 181 -3.74 6.56 -12.62
C CYS A 181 -5.07 7.26 -12.92
N GLN A 182 -6.18 6.76 -12.36
CA GLN A 182 -7.50 7.37 -12.52
C GLN A 182 -7.57 8.80 -11.97
N HIS A 183 -6.92 9.05 -10.83
CA HIS A 183 -6.81 10.41 -10.30
C HIS A 183 -6.11 11.35 -11.31
N VAL A 184 -4.99 10.92 -11.90
CA VAL A 184 -4.27 11.72 -12.90
C VAL A 184 -5.11 11.90 -14.16
N LEU A 185 -5.72 10.84 -14.68
CA LEU A 185 -6.56 10.91 -15.88
C LEU A 185 -7.75 11.86 -15.68
N HIS A 186 -8.40 11.80 -14.51
CA HIS A 186 -9.52 12.70 -14.19
C HIS A 186 -9.12 14.18 -14.23
N HIS A 187 -7.93 14.52 -13.73
CA HIS A 187 -7.48 15.92 -13.61
C HIS A 187 -6.74 16.46 -14.84
N ASP A 188 -6.00 15.61 -15.55
CA ASP A 188 -5.02 16.05 -16.54
C ASP A 188 -5.28 15.55 -17.97
N ALA A 189 -6.11 14.52 -18.16
CA ALA A 189 -6.42 13.95 -19.47
C ALA A 189 -7.57 14.69 -20.18
N SER A 190 -7.63 14.57 -21.51
CA SER A 190 -8.78 15.04 -22.29
C SER A 190 -10.03 14.19 -21.99
N VAL A 191 -11.21 14.74 -22.24
CA VAL A 191 -12.49 14.02 -22.05
C VAL A 191 -12.50 12.70 -22.82
N GLU A 192 -12.01 12.70 -24.05
CA GLU A 192 -11.93 11.49 -24.88
C GLU A 192 -11.05 10.40 -24.25
N MET A 193 -9.93 10.78 -23.61
CA MET A 193 -9.08 9.84 -22.88
C MET A 193 -9.75 9.34 -21.60
N GLN A 194 -10.47 10.20 -20.88
CA GLN A 194 -11.21 9.80 -19.67
C GLN A 194 -12.34 8.80 -19.97
N GLU A 195 -13.00 8.93 -21.13
CA GLU A 195 -14.05 7.98 -21.59
C GLU A 195 -13.48 6.62 -22.02
N ARG A 196 -12.21 6.59 -22.41
CA ARG A 196 -11.54 5.36 -22.87
C ARG A 196 -11.00 4.51 -21.71
N PHE A 197 -10.57 5.11 -20.65
CA PHE A 197 -9.90 4.49 -19.50
C PHE A 197 -10.66 4.70 -18.20
#